data_74902b68cfb4aa775a638ac5e1e71b48
#
_entry.id   74902b68cfb4aa775a638ac5e1e71b48
#
_cell.length_a   1.000
_cell.length_b   1.000
_cell.length_c   1.000
_cell.angle_alpha   90.00
_cell.angle_beta   90.00
_cell.angle_gamma   90.00
#
_symmetry.space_group_name_H-M   'P 1'
#
loop_
_entity.id
_entity.type
_entity.pdbx_description
1 polymer ?
#
loop_
_entity_poly.entity_id
_entity_poly.type
_entity_poly.pdbx_seq_one_letter_code
_entity_poly.pdbx_strand_id
1 'polypeptide(L)'
;MCYSAQLQQSYREYIRRTGCEMDWRQFIEVFGHRAAHPATRIPRAVERWFDTPASEPEREIKALINRHRAAEVAGLETELFALRKRMADAERKLAAKPTKAATENKRIAANKSARAMARLDQLRSPTPHPMDGRIFPMHYAPIVVQDGDRRLIRLARYHLRKPGEPPLIDRKLPGLYNARRDSLGKYWQQQFGATHAVMLVDSFYENVDRDGGNAVLHFVPRPEGVMLIACLYAEWIDPKDDGRLLSFAAITDNPPPEVAAAGHDRMIVNLKPENLDAWLTPQGRSVEELQRILSDRQAAYYQHFVMAA
;
A
#
# COMPACT_ATOMS: atom_id res chain seq x y z
N MET A 1 13.50 5.24 4.22
CA MET A 1 12.51 5.17 3.12
C MET A 1 11.17 4.91 3.74
N CYS A 2 10.10 5.63 3.34
CA CYS A 2 8.77 5.38 3.92
C CYS A 2 8.37 3.93 3.63
N TYR A 3 8.31 3.13 4.70
CA TYR A 3 8.13 1.69 4.59
C TYR A 3 6.67 1.32 4.35
N SER A 4 5.75 2.00 5.00
CA SER A 4 4.32 1.78 4.79
C SER A 4 3.48 2.96 5.33
N ALA A 5 2.26 3.07 4.83
CA ALA A 5 1.31 4.09 5.24
C ALA A 5 0.01 3.45 5.75
N GLN A 6 -0.79 4.21 6.51
CA GLN A 6 -2.06 3.76 7.08
C GLN A 6 -3.22 4.50 6.42
N LEU A 7 -4.15 3.74 5.86
CA LEU A 7 -5.41 4.22 5.31
C LEU A 7 -6.56 3.84 6.25
N GLN A 8 -7.29 4.82 6.75
CA GLN A 8 -8.52 4.61 7.52
C GLN A 8 -9.73 5.27 6.86
N GLN A 9 -9.50 6.12 5.86
CA GLN A 9 -10.51 6.93 5.22
C GLN A 9 -11.47 6.11 4.36
N SER A 10 -12.77 6.47 4.40
CA SER A 10 -13.75 5.98 3.44
C SER A 10 -13.59 6.70 2.09
N TYR A 11 -14.11 6.12 1.01
CA TYR A 11 -14.11 6.80 -0.30
C TYR A 11 -14.89 8.13 -0.27
N ARG A 12 -15.91 8.27 0.60
CA ARG A 12 -16.65 9.53 0.81
C ARG A 12 -15.75 10.64 1.33
N GLU A 13 -14.78 10.29 2.18
CA GLU A 13 -13.80 11.25 2.67
C GLU A 13 -12.84 11.70 1.55
N TYR A 14 -12.43 10.79 0.67
CA TYR A 14 -11.68 11.14 -0.54
C TYR A 14 -12.47 12.15 -1.38
N ILE A 15 -13.73 11.85 -1.71
CA ILE A 15 -14.61 12.75 -2.48
C ILE A 15 -14.72 14.12 -1.79
N ARG A 16 -15.02 14.14 -0.49
CA ARG A 16 -15.20 15.38 0.27
C ARG A 16 -13.95 16.27 0.28
N ARG A 17 -12.76 15.66 0.41
CA ARG A 17 -11.49 16.40 0.51
C ARG A 17 -10.91 16.85 -0.82
N THR A 18 -11.16 16.12 -1.85
CA THR A 18 -10.47 16.31 -3.13
C THR A 18 -11.40 16.64 -4.30
N GLY A 19 -12.72 16.57 -4.12
CA GLY A 19 -13.71 16.78 -5.18
C GLY A 19 -13.62 15.74 -6.30
N CYS A 20 -13.15 14.53 -5.99
CA CYS A 20 -12.94 13.47 -6.98
C CYS A 20 -14.19 12.58 -7.14
N GLU A 21 -14.18 11.78 -8.21
CA GLU A 21 -15.15 10.72 -8.49
C GLU A 21 -14.44 9.35 -8.48
N MET A 22 -15.20 8.30 -8.25
CA MET A 22 -14.67 6.93 -8.35
C MET A 22 -14.54 6.49 -9.81
N ASP A 23 -13.38 6.01 -10.21
CA ASP A 23 -13.21 5.29 -11.49
C ASP A 23 -13.70 3.85 -11.33
N TRP A 24 -15.02 3.67 -11.40
CA TRP A 24 -15.67 2.36 -11.19
C TRP A 24 -15.12 1.27 -12.08
N ARG A 25 -14.87 1.59 -13.35
CA ARG A 25 -14.35 0.65 -14.33
C ARG A 25 -13.00 0.12 -13.91
N GLN A 26 -12.08 1.03 -13.55
CA GLN A 26 -10.72 0.67 -13.13
C GLN A 26 -10.73 -0.13 -11.81
N PHE A 27 -11.62 0.21 -10.86
CA PHE A 27 -11.80 -0.59 -9.64
C PHE A 27 -12.25 -2.01 -9.95
N ILE A 28 -13.27 -2.19 -10.80
CA ILE A 28 -13.77 -3.50 -11.23
C ILE A 28 -12.64 -4.30 -11.91
N GLU A 29 -11.87 -3.67 -12.79
CA GLU A 29 -10.73 -4.29 -13.47
C GLU A 29 -9.67 -4.79 -12.46
N VAL A 30 -9.26 -3.98 -11.48
CA VAL A 30 -8.24 -4.36 -10.47
C VAL A 30 -8.75 -5.46 -9.54
N PHE A 31 -10.00 -5.36 -9.04
CA PHE A 31 -10.58 -6.41 -8.20
C PHE A 31 -10.80 -7.71 -8.98
N GLY A 32 -11.16 -7.63 -10.27
CA GLY A 32 -11.27 -8.78 -11.18
C GLY A 32 -9.91 -9.44 -11.45
N HIS A 33 -8.89 -8.63 -11.74
CA HIS A 33 -7.52 -9.10 -11.95
C HIS A 33 -7.00 -9.90 -10.75
N ARG A 34 -7.34 -9.49 -9.52
CA ARG A 34 -6.95 -10.20 -8.29
C ARG A 34 -7.44 -11.66 -8.24
N ALA A 35 -8.56 -11.97 -8.88
CA ALA A 35 -9.07 -13.35 -8.93
C ALA A 35 -8.14 -14.29 -9.70
N ALA A 36 -7.54 -13.81 -10.78
CA ALA A 36 -6.54 -14.55 -11.56
C ALA A 36 -5.11 -14.43 -10.99
N HIS A 37 -4.83 -13.39 -10.20
CA HIS A 37 -3.52 -13.07 -9.65
C HIS A 37 -3.58 -12.90 -8.13
N PRO A 38 -3.63 -14.00 -7.34
CA PRO A 38 -3.81 -13.94 -5.87
C PRO A 38 -2.71 -13.18 -5.12
N ALA A 39 -1.56 -12.93 -5.77
CA ALA A 39 -0.49 -12.09 -5.23
C ALA A 39 -0.85 -10.60 -5.20
N THR A 40 -1.91 -10.16 -5.91
CA THR A 40 -2.41 -8.78 -5.90
C THR A 40 -2.98 -8.45 -4.54
N ARG A 41 -2.33 -7.54 -3.81
CA ARG A 41 -2.70 -7.14 -2.45
C ARG A 41 -3.45 -5.81 -2.48
N ILE A 42 -4.70 -5.84 -2.06
CA ILE A 42 -5.54 -4.64 -1.82
C ILE A 42 -5.80 -4.59 -0.31
N PRO A 43 -5.53 -3.46 0.38
CA PRO A 43 -5.81 -3.35 1.80
C PRO A 43 -7.28 -3.60 2.12
N ARG A 44 -7.54 -4.32 3.21
CA ARG A 44 -8.91 -4.65 3.60
C ARG A 44 -9.75 -3.41 3.94
N ALA A 45 -9.12 -2.31 4.36
CA ALA A 45 -9.80 -1.03 4.54
C ALA A 45 -10.45 -0.53 3.24
N VAL A 46 -9.81 -0.75 2.07
CA VAL A 46 -10.40 -0.43 0.76
C VAL A 46 -11.55 -1.38 0.42
N GLU A 47 -11.44 -2.67 0.74
CA GLU A 47 -12.55 -3.63 0.56
C GLU A 47 -13.79 -3.24 1.37
N ARG A 48 -13.59 -2.69 2.58
CA ARG A 48 -14.68 -2.24 3.46
C ARG A 48 -15.47 -1.06 2.90
N TRP A 49 -14.94 -0.33 1.93
CA TRP A 49 -15.69 0.72 1.22
C TRP A 49 -16.97 0.16 0.58
N PHE A 50 -16.96 -1.14 0.25
CA PHE A 50 -18.04 -1.86 -0.42
C PHE A 50 -18.82 -2.79 0.50
N ASP A 51 -18.75 -2.62 1.84
CA ASP A 51 -19.48 -3.49 2.77
C ASP A 51 -21.00 -3.30 2.67
N THR A 52 -21.45 -2.08 2.37
CA THR A 52 -22.87 -1.73 2.15
C THR A 52 -23.05 -1.10 0.76
N PRO A 53 -23.04 -1.90 -0.32
CA PRO A 53 -23.09 -1.38 -1.70
C PRO A 53 -24.44 -0.75 -1.99
N ALA A 54 -24.45 0.46 -2.55
CA ALA A 54 -25.64 1.22 -2.91
C ALA A 54 -25.91 1.22 -4.42
N SER A 55 -24.87 1.09 -5.24
CA SER A 55 -24.93 1.12 -6.71
C SER A 55 -24.59 -0.22 -7.34
N GLU A 56 -24.86 -0.38 -8.65
CA GLU A 56 -24.51 -1.60 -9.39
C GLU A 56 -23.00 -1.86 -9.43
N PRO A 57 -22.13 -0.85 -9.76
CA PRO A 57 -20.68 -1.06 -9.72
C PRO A 57 -20.19 -1.49 -8.33
N GLU A 58 -20.75 -0.93 -7.25
CA GLU A 58 -20.37 -1.33 -5.88
C GLU A 58 -20.77 -2.78 -5.58
N ARG A 59 -21.95 -3.25 -6.06
CA ARG A 59 -22.38 -4.64 -5.92
C ARG A 59 -21.46 -5.58 -6.68
N GLU A 60 -21.04 -5.22 -7.87
CA GLU A 60 -20.09 -6.00 -8.68
C GLU A 60 -18.74 -6.13 -7.96
N ILE A 61 -18.17 -5.02 -7.46
CA ILE A 61 -16.92 -5.04 -6.69
C ILE A 61 -17.08 -5.90 -5.44
N LYS A 62 -18.20 -5.78 -4.72
CA LYS A 62 -18.49 -6.61 -3.53
C LYS A 62 -18.54 -8.09 -3.88
N ALA A 63 -19.12 -8.47 -5.00
CA ALA A 63 -19.14 -9.85 -5.46
C ALA A 63 -17.73 -10.38 -5.75
N LEU A 64 -16.87 -9.57 -6.39
CA LEU A 64 -15.45 -9.89 -6.62
C LEU A 64 -14.67 -10.06 -5.32
N ILE A 65 -14.88 -9.18 -4.34
CA ILE A 65 -14.27 -9.27 -2.99
C ILE A 65 -14.70 -10.58 -2.31
N ASN A 66 -15.99 -10.89 -2.30
CA ASN A 66 -16.52 -12.09 -1.66
C ASN A 66 -15.98 -13.37 -2.31
N ARG A 67 -15.89 -13.41 -3.64
CA ARG A 67 -15.31 -14.53 -4.38
C ARG A 67 -13.85 -14.75 -4.03
N HIS A 68 -13.05 -13.69 -4.02
CA HIS A 68 -11.64 -13.76 -3.63
C HIS A 68 -11.48 -14.23 -2.17
N ARG A 69 -12.27 -13.68 -1.26
CA ARG A 69 -12.25 -14.05 0.16
C ARG A 69 -12.62 -15.51 0.38
N ALA A 70 -13.66 -16.01 -0.31
CA ALA A 70 -14.06 -17.42 -0.24
C ALA A 70 -12.93 -18.35 -0.73
N ALA A 71 -12.27 -18.00 -1.85
CA ALA A 71 -11.13 -18.76 -2.36
C ALA A 71 -9.93 -18.74 -1.40
N GLU A 72 -9.61 -17.60 -0.78
CA GLU A 72 -8.54 -17.49 0.21
C GLU A 72 -8.85 -18.35 1.45
N VAL A 73 -10.07 -18.30 1.97
CA VAL A 73 -10.51 -19.13 3.10
C VAL A 73 -10.37 -20.62 2.79
N ALA A 74 -10.89 -21.08 1.65
CA ALA A 74 -10.80 -22.47 1.24
C ALA A 74 -9.34 -22.94 1.09
N GLY A 75 -8.47 -22.08 0.53
CA GLY A 75 -7.04 -22.36 0.43
C GLY A 75 -6.35 -22.50 1.79
N LEU A 76 -6.63 -21.60 2.73
CA LEU A 76 -6.10 -21.65 4.09
C LEU A 76 -6.59 -22.88 4.88
N GLU A 77 -7.85 -23.26 4.73
CA GLU A 77 -8.40 -24.48 5.35
C GLU A 77 -7.71 -25.74 4.81
N THR A 78 -7.48 -25.81 3.51
CA THR A 78 -6.71 -26.90 2.88
C THR A 78 -5.27 -26.94 3.38
N GLU A 79 -4.61 -25.78 3.47
CA GLU A 79 -3.24 -25.67 4.01
C GLU A 79 -3.20 -26.13 5.48
N LEU A 80 -4.16 -25.71 6.30
CA LEU A 80 -4.24 -26.14 7.71
C LEU A 80 -4.40 -27.63 7.86
N PHE A 81 -5.21 -28.28 7.02
CA PHE A 81 -5.34 -29.73 7.05
C PHE A 81 -4.01 -30.43 6.73
N ALA A 82 -3.29 -29.98 5.69
CA ALA A 82 -1.99 -30.51 5.33
C ALA A 82 -0.93 -30.29 6.43
N LEU A 83 -0.93 -29.12 7.08
CA LEU A 83 -0.01 -28.79 8.16
C LEU A 83 -0.29 -29.62 9.43
N ARG A 84 -1.55 -29.86 9.77
CA ARG A 84 -1.94 -30.73 10.91
C ARG A 84 -1.47 -32.17 10.68
N LYS A 85 -1.64 -32.68 9.46
CA LYS A 85 -1.13 -34.01 9.08
C LYS A 85 0.40 -34.06 9.21
N ARG A 86 1.12 -33.05 8.67
CA ARG A 86 2.58 -32.94 8.77
C ARG A 86 3.06 -32.90 10.22
N MET A 87 2.34 -32.19 11.09
CA MET A 87 2.65 -32.10 12.53
C MET A 87 2.48 -33.44 13.24
N ALA A 88 1.36 -34.14 12.99
CA ALA A 88 1.13 -35.50 13.53
C ALA A 88 2.16 -36.52 13.07
N ASP A 89 2.58 -36.45 11.79
CA ASP A 89 3.64 -37.30 11.23
C ASP A 89 4.99 -37.03 11.90
N ALA A 90 5.33 -35.76 12.14
CA ALA A 90 6.55 -35.37 12.85
C ALA A 90 6.53 -35.85 14.32
N GLU A 91 5.39 -35.76 15.02
CA GLU A 91 5.21 -36.24 16.40
C GLU A 91 5.38 -37.74 16.49
N ARG A 92 4.78 -38.51 15.58
CA ARG A 92 4.98 -39.98 15.52
C ARG A 92 6.45 -40.35 15.33
N LYS A 93 7.17 -39.64 14.44
CA LYS A 93 8.61 -39.85 14.22
C LYS A 93 9.43 -39.50 15.47
N LEU A 94 9.10 -38.44 16.18
CA LEU A 94 9.78 -38.04 17.40
C LEU A 94 9.55 -39.03 18.54
N ALA A 95 8.34 -39.60 18.64
CA ALA A 95 8.03 -40.66 19.63
C ALA A 95 8.81 -41.96 19.38
N ALA A 96 9.03 -42.31 18.11
CA ALA A 96 9.80 -43.47 17.73
C ALA A 96 11.32 -43.25 17.89
N LYS A 97 11.83 -42.13 17.38
CA LYS A 97 13.25 -41.73 17.47
C LYS A 97 13.37 -40.19 17.32
N PRO A 98 13.86 -39.49 18.35
CA PRO A 98 14.11 -38.06 18.27
C PRO A 98 15.17 -37.74 17.21
N THR A 99 14.80 -36.89 16.25
CA THR A 99 15.72 -36.41 15.20
C THR A 99 15.56 -34.89 15.03
N LYS A 100 16.67 -34.19 14.71
CA LYS A 100 16.65 -32.74 14.41
C LYS A 100 15.66 -32.41 13.28
N ALA A 101 15.61 -33.25 12.24
CA ALA A 101 14.69 -33.05 11.11
C ALA A 101 13.21 -33.14 11.52
N ALA A 102 12.83 -34.08 12.37
CA ALA A 102 11.45 -34.21 12.88
C ALA A 102 11.09 -33.04 13.79
N THR A 103 12.01 -32.62 14.67
CA THR A 103 11.82 -31.44 15.54
C THR A 103 11.58 -30.17 14.70
N GLU A 104 12.43 -29.94 13.68
CA GLU A 104 12.30 -28.78 12.80
C GLU A 104 11.02 -28.83 11.96
N ASN A 105 10.63 -29.98 11.45
CA ASN A 105 9.37 -30.17 10.72
C ASN A 105 8.15 -29.83 11.60
N LYS A 106 8.14 -30.27 12.86
CA LYS A 106 7.10 -29.94 13.83
C LYS A 106 7.03 -28.43 14.06
N ARG A 107 8.17 -27.77 14.32
CA ARG A 107 8.28 -26.35 14.57
C ARG A 107 7.76 -25.54 13.37
N ILE A 108 8.19 -25.88 12.15
CA ILE A 108 7.74 -25.19 10.93
C ILE A 108 6.24 -25.37 10.71
N ALA A 109 5.72 -26.61 10.89
CA ALA A 109 4.30 -26.87 10.72
C ALA A 109 3.44 -26.11 11.76
N ALA A 110 3.87 -26.08 13.02
CA ALA A 110 3.19 -25.33 14.07
C ALA A 110 3.15 -23.82 13.79
N ASN A 111 4.29 -23.23 13.42
CA ASN A 111 4.37 -21.80 13.10
C ASN A 111 3.51 -21.42 11.88
N LYS A 112 3.50 -22.25 10.83
CA LYS A 112 2.66 -22.03 9.66
C LYS A 112 1.18 -22.18 10.01
N SER A 113 0.81 -23.17 10.81
CA SER A 113 -0.58 -23.37 11.28
C SER A 113 -1.08 -22.17 12.07
N ALA A 114 -0.27 -21.65 13.00
CA ALA A 114 -0.63 -20.47 13.78
C ALA A 114 -0.88 -19.24 12.87
N ARG A 115 -0.02 -19.01 11.86
CA ARG A 115 -0.20 -17.91 10.88
C ARG A 115 -1.46 -18.09 10.04
N ALA A 116 -1.73 -19.31 9.55
CA ALA A 116 -2.92 -19.59 8.74
C ALA A 116 -4.20 -19.42 9.57
N MET A 117 -4.22 -19.87 10.84
CA MET A 117 -5.34 -19.65 11.77
C MET A 117 -5.57 -18.16 12.02
N ALA A 118 -4.53 -17.40 12.38
CA ALA A 118 -4.64 -15.95 12.59
C ALA A 118 -5.19 -15.24 11.34
N ARG A 119 -4.78 -15.67 10.15
CA ARG A 119 -5.31 -15.12 8.90
C ARG A 119 -6.78 -15.46 8.67
N LEU A 120 -7.21 -16.69 8.96
CA LEU A 120 -8.62 -17.10 8.90
C LEU A 120 -9.47 -16.30 9.88
N ASP A 121 -9.02 -16.12 11.12
CA ASP A 121 -9.70 -15.33 12.14
C ASP A 121 -9.84 -13.86 11.66
N GLN A 122 -8.79 -13.29 11.11
CA GLN A 122 -8.83 -11.93 10.52
C GLN A 122 -9.85 -11.85 9.39
N LEU A 123 -9.89 -12.83 8.46
CA LEU A 123 -10.82 -12.85 7.33
C LEU A 123 -12.29 -12.98 7.76
N ARG A 124 -12.54 -13.71 8.85
CA ARG A 124 -13.88 -13.95 9.41
C ARG A 124 -14.35 -12.87 10.37
N SER A 125 -13.42 -12.09 10.93
CA SER A 125 -13.77 -11.04 11.88
C SER A 125 -14.56 -9.91 11.22
N PRO A 126 -15.73 -9.52 11.77
CA PRO A 126 -16.45 -8.34 11.36
C PRO A 126 -15.76 -7.04 11.83
N THR A 127 -14.95 -7.11 12.89
CA THR A 127 -14.28 -5.96 13.48
C THR A 127 -13.07 -5.56 12.66
N PRO A 128 -12.86 -4.24 12.38
CA PRO A 128 -11.64 -3.76 11.77
C PRO A 128 -10.40 -4.11 12.59
N HIS A 129 -9.37 -4.58 11.90
CA HIS A 129 -8.06 -4.83 12.51
C HIS A 129 -7.12 -3.66 12.16
N PRO A 130 -6.21 -3.23 13.07
CA PRO A 130 -5.27 -2.14 12.80
C PRO A 130 -4.45 -2.30 11.50
N MET A 131 -4.15 -3.54 11.12
CA MET A 131 -3.42 -3.86 9.89
C MET A 131 -4.27 -3.79 8.60
N ASP A 132 -5.59 -3.70 8.70
CA ASP A 132 -6.49 -3.71 7.53
C ASP A 132 -6.24 -2.54 6.56
N GLY A 133 -5.83 -1.39 7.10
CA GLY A 133 -5.53 -0.18 6.32
C GLY A 133 -4.05 -0.01 5.97
N ARG A 134 -3.18 -0.93 6.35
CA ARG A 134 -1.74 -0.77 6.13
C ARG A 134 -1.36 -1.05 4.68
N ILE A 135 -0.76 -0.05 4.03
CA ILE A 135 -0.30 -0.09 2.64
C ILE A 135 1.20 -0.34 2.65
N PHE A 136 1.64 -1.47 2.13
CA PHE A 136 3.05 -1.81 1.95
C PHE A 136 3.47 -1.63 0.48
N PRO A 137 4.77 -1.55 0.18
CA PRO A 137 5.24 -1.67 -1.20
C PRO A 137 4.64 -2.89 -1.89
N MET A 138 4.31 -2.76 -3.17
CA MET A 138 3.58 -3.72 -4.01
C MET A 138 2.08 -3.90 -3.69
N HIS A 139 1.53 -3.30 -2.63
CA HIS A 139 0.09 -3.24 -2.42
C HIS A 139 -0.55 -2.21 -3.35
N TYR A 140 -1.80 -2.43 -3.71
CA TYR A 140 -2.62 -1.41 -4.37
C TYR A 140 -3.22 -0.47 -3.33
N ALA A 141 -3.20 0.82 -3.64
CA ALA A 141 -3.79 1.86 -2.80
C ALA A 141 -4.59 2.84 -3.67
N PRO A 142 -5.63 3.47 -3.12
CA PRO A 142 -6.33 4.51 -3.83
C PRO A 142 -5.46 5.77 -3.92
N ILE A 143 -5.33 6.30 -5.13
CA ILE A 143 -4.73 7.60 -5.41
C ILE A 143 -5.73 8.48 -6.15
N VAL A 144 -5.60 9.78 -5.98
CA VAL A 144 -6.37 10.78 -6.73
C VAL A 144 -5.49 11.30 -7.87
N VAL A 145 -6.03 11.27 -9.07
CA VAL A 145 -5.37 11.78 -10.29
C VAL A 145 -6.29 12.76 -11.01
N GLN A 146 -5.73 13.68 -11.79
CA GLN A 146 -6.48 14.48 -12.74
C GLN A 146 -6.54 13.76 -14.08
N ASP A 147 -7.73 13.64 -14.65
CA ASP A 147 -7.99 13.03 -15.95
C ASP A 147 -8.92 13.96 -16.76
N GLY A 148 -8.34 14.76 -17.65
CA GLY A 148 -9.05 15.88 -18.28
C GLY A 148 -9.59 16.85 -17.22
N ASP A 149 -10.88 17.13 -17.27
CA ASP A 149 -11.55 18.05 -16.34
C ASP A 149 -12.03 17.36 -15.05
N ARG A 150 -11.83 16.05 -14.91
CA ARG A 150 -12.31 15.26 -13.76
C ARG A 150 -11.16 14.79 -12.86
N ARG A 151 -11.43 14.75 -11.59
CA ARG A 151 -10.56 14.06 -10.61
C ARG A 151 -11.10 12.69 -10.34
N LEU A 152 -10.25 11.69 -10.47
CA LEU A 152 -10.63 10.30 -10.31
C LEU A 152 -9.85 9.65 -9.19
N ILE A 153 -10.55 8.86 -8.36
CA ILE A 153 -9.92 7.87 -7.49
C ILE A 153 -9.65 6.63 -8.32
N ARG A 154 -8.38 6.20 -8.36
CA ARG A 154 -7.93 4.98 -9.03
C ARG A 154 -7.12 4.11 -8.08
N LEU A 155 -7.20 2.80 -8.22
CA LEU A 155 -6.31 1.86 -7.52
C LEU A 155 -4.99 1.74 -8.28
N ALA A 156 -3.90 2.11 -7.63
CA ALA A 156 -2.56 2.00 -8.20
C ALA A 156 -1.66 1.17 -7.29
N ARG A 157 -0.71 0.43 -7.88
CA ARG A 157 0.28 -0.34 -7.15
C ARG A 157 1.35 0.58 -6.56
N TYR A 158 1.58 0.50 -5.27
CA TYR A 158 2.63 1.26 -4.57
C TYR A 158 4.01 0.67 -4.85
N HIS A 159 4.52 0.92 -5.98
CA HIS A 159 5.83 0.65 -6.57
C HIS A 159 5.76 0.99 -8.05
N LEU A 160 6.26 2.16 -8.43
CA LEU A 160 6.11 2.70 -9.76
C LEU A 160 6.98 1.95 -10.76
N ARG A 161 6.36 1.46 -11.84
CA ARG A 161 7.03 0.96 -13.03
C ARG A 161 6.78 1.93 -14.17
N LYS A 162 7.87 2.47 -14.74
CA LYS A 162 7.77 3.42 -15.85
C LYS A 162 7.36 2.73 -17.15
N PRO A 163 6.71 3.45 -18.08
CA PRO A 163 6.47 2.96 -19.43
C PRO A 163 7.77 2.44 -20.06
N GLY A 164 7.70 1.30 -20.76
CA GLY A 164 8.84 0.68 -21.43
C GLY A 164 9.79 -0.13 -20.53
N GLU A 165 9.71 -0.01 -19.20
CA GLU A 165 10.55 -0.80 -18.31
C GLU A 165 10.08 -2.27 -18.24
N PRO A 166 11.02 -3.25 -18.24
CA PRO A 166 10.64 -4.64 -18.12
C PRO A 166 10.14 -4.98 -16.71
N PRO A 167 9.25 -5.98 -16.52
CA PRO A 167 8.78 -6.41 -15.20
C PRO A 167 9.89 -6.75 -14.20
N LEU A 168 11.06 -7.14 -14.67
CA LEU A 168 12.23 -7.44 -13.85
C LEU A 168 12.74 -6.22 -13.07
N ILE A 169 12.40 -4.97 -13.49
CA ILE A 169 12.82 -3.75 -12.80
C ILE A 169 12.33 -3.73 -11.35
N ASP A 170 11.16 -4.28 -11.06
CA ASP A 170 10.58 -4.33 -9.71
C ASP A 170 11.49 -5.07 -8.71
N ARG A 171 12.24 -6.08 -9.21
CA ARG A 171 13.19 -6.86 -8.41
C ARG A 171 14.57 -6.21 -8.37
N LYS A 172 14.98 -5.55 -9.46
CA LYS A 172 16.29 -4.86 -9.54
C LYS A 172 16.34 -3.59 -8.72
N LEU A 173 15.23 -2.85 -8.68
CA LEU A 173 15.10 -1.57 -7.97
C LEU A 173 13.92 -1.63 -6.97
N PRO A 174 14.07 -2.33 -5.83
CA PRO A 174 12.99 -2.52 -4.87
C PRO A 174 12.52 -1.24 -4.17
N GLY A 175 13.24 -0.12 -4.33
CA GLY A 175 12.92 1.18 -3.74
C GLY A 175 12.02 2.10 -4.57
N LEU A 176 11.54 1.67 -5.75
CA LEU A 176 10.72 2.49 -6.66
C LEU A 176 9.31 2.83 -6.14
N TYR A 177 9.01 2.55 -4.89
CA TYR A 177 7.82 3.04 -4.20
C TYR A 177 8.03 4.45 -3.59
N ASN A 178 9.28 4.95 -3.53
CA ASN A 178 9.62 6.30 -3.09
C ASN A 178 10.36 7.07 -4.18
N ALA A 179 9.84 8.25 -4.53
CA ALA A 179 10.49 9.20 -5.42
C ALA A 179 11.19 10.28 -4.59
N ARG A 180 12.52 10.21 -4.49
CA ARG A 180 13.29 11.23 -3.76
C ARG A 180 13.21 12.58 -4.48
N ARG A 181 13.00 13.64 -3.72
CA ARG A 181 12.90 15.00 -4.24
C ARG A 181 14.14 15.43 -5.03
N ASP A 182 15.33 15.06 -4.57
CA ASP A 182 16.62 15.35 -5.22
C ASP A 182 16.82 14.63 -6.57
N SER A 183 16.00 13.63 -6.87
CA SER A 183 16.03 12.85 -8.11
C SER A 183 14.87 13.13 -9.06
N LEU A 184 13.97 14.07 -8.72
CA LEU A 184 12.77 14.37 -9.52
C LEU A 184 13.13 14.89 -10.92
N GLY A 185 14.11 15.77 -11.04
CA GLY A 185 14.61 16.28 -12.32
C GLY A 185 15.57 15.36 -13.06
N LYS A 186 15.82 14.15 -12.56
CA LYS A 186 16.73 13.15 -13.13
C LYS A 186 15.97 11.86 -13.45
N TYR A 187 15.99 10.91 -12.49
CA TYR A 187 15.36 9.60 -12.67
C TYR A 187 13.85 9.72 -12.92
N TRP A 188 13.16 10.67 -12.27
CA TRP A 188 11.70 10.83 -12.32
C TRP A 188 11.23 11.93 -13.29
N GLN A 189 12.13 12.49 -14.12
CA GLN A 189 11.84 13.64 -14.97
C GLN A 189 10.64 13.45 -15.94
N GLN A 190 10.36 12.21 -16.37
CA GLN A 190 9.23 11.92 -17.26
C GLN A 190 7.88 11.96 -16.52
N GLN A 191 7.86 11.71 -15.23
CA GLN A 191 6.67 11.73 -14.40
C GLN A 191 6.50 13.08 -13.71
N PHE A 192 7.62 13.69 -13.28
CA PHE A 192 7.61 14.99 -12.63
C PHE A 192 7.27 16.09 -13.62
N GLY A 193 6.15 16.79 -13.39
CA GLY A 193 5.59 17.77 -14.31
C GLY A 193 4.59 17.19 -15.33
N ALA A 194 4.34 15.87 -15.30
CA ALA A 194 3.44 15.21 -16.23
C ALA A 194 2.34 14.40 -15.54
N THR A 195 2.71 13.48 -14.64
CA THR A 195 1.77 12.52 -14.03
C THR A 195 1.85 12.59 -12.51
N HIS A 196 1.07 13.49 -11.94
CA HIS A 196 0.99 13.74 -10.50
C HIS A 196 -0.26 13.11 -9.90
N ALA A 197 -0.12 12.62 -8.68
CA ALA A 197 -1.21 12.05 -7.91
C ALA A 197 -1.12 12.47 -6.44
N VAL A 198 -2.19 12.21 -5.69
CA VAL A 198 -2.21 12.34 -4.23
C VAL A 198 -2.76 11.07 -3.61
N MET A 199 -2.08 10.58 -2.57
CA MET A 199 -2.57 9.50 -1.72
C MET A 199 -3.00 10.09 -0.37
N LEU A 200 -4.19 9.74 0.11
CA LEU A 200 -4.67 10.13 1.43
C LEU A 200 -4.32 9.07 2.45
N VAL A 201 -3.64 9.47 3.52
CA VAL A 201 -3.26 8.57 4.63
C VAL A 201 -3.37 9.28 5.97
N ASP A 202 -3.56 8.52 7.05
CA ASP A 202 -3.70 9.05 8.41
C ASP A 202 -2.36 9.09 9.16
N SER A 203 -1.47 8.19 8.82
CA SER A 203 -0.18 8.00 9.47
C SER A 203 0.77 7.20 8.56
N PHE A 204 2.03 7.12 8.94
CA PHE A 204 3.02 6.33 8.22
C PHE A 204 3.96 5.60 9.18
N TYR A 205 4.70 4.64 8.63
CA TYR A 205 5.62 3.80 9.40
C TYR A 205 6.99 3.81 8.75
N GLU A 206 8.03 3.82 9.60
CA GLU A 206 9.41 3.76 9.19
C GLU A 206 10.18 2.70 9.96
N ASN A 207 11.11 2.06 9.27
CA ASN A 207 12.07 1.18 9.90
C ASN A 207 13.30 2.00 10.32
N VAL A 208 13.65 1.93 11.57
CA VAL A 208 14.85 2.56 12.13
C VAL A 208 15.74 1.52 12.78
N ASP A 209 17.05 1.68 12.64
CA ASP A 209 18.01 0.86 13.37
C ASP A 209 18.14 1.39 14.80
N ARG A 210 17.85 0.53 15.78
CA ARG A 210 17.98 0.83 17.21
C ARG A 210 18.63 -0.34 17.94
N ASP A 211 19.67 -0.06 18.66
CA ASP A 211 20.34 -1.02 19.55
C ASP A 211 20.75 -2.34 18.84
N GLY A 212 21.17 -2.23 17.56
CA GLY A 212 21.53 -3.40 16.75
C GLY A 212 20.36 -4.24 16.23
N GLY A 213 19.13 -3.71 16.35
CA GLY A 213 17.91 -4.32 15.81
C GLY A 213 17.07 -3.34 14.97
N ASN A 214 16.19 -3.88 14.13
CA ASN A 214 15.27 -3.08 13.34
C ASN A 214 13.97 -2.84 14.13
N ALA A 215 13.67 -1.57 14.44
CA ALA A 215 12.43 -1.15 15.08
C ALA A 215 11.50 -0.49 14.05
N VAL A 216 10.21 -0.77 14.14
CA VAL A 216 9.18 -0.09 13.34
C VAL A 216 8.61 1.05 14.17
N LEU A 217 8.73 2.28 13.69
CA LEU A 217 8.10 3.46 14.28
C LEU A 217 6.84 3.82 13.53
N HIS A 218 5.76 4.09 14.28
CA HIS A 218 4.49 4.60 13.78
C HIS A 218 4.43 6.11 14.02
N PHE A 219 4.38 6.90 12.95
CA PHE A 219 4.29 8.36 13.00
C PHE A 219 2.87 8.84 12.74
N VAL A 220 2.36 9.65 13.66
CA VAL A 220 1.01 10.24 13.61
C VAL A 220 1.13 11.75 13.62
N PRO A 221 0.50 12.48 12.66
CA PRO A 221 0.53 13.95 12.65
C PRO A 221 -0.21 14.53 13.85
N ARG A 222 0.28 15.67 14.37
CA ARG A 222 -0.39 16.46 15.42
C ARG A 222 -0.57 17.91 14.94
N PRO A 223 -1.81 18.40 14.92
CA PRO A 223 -3.07 17.73 15.25
C PRO A 223 -3.35 16.55 14.32
N GLU A 224 -4.10 15.57 14.82
CA GLU A 224 -4.50 14.42 14.01
C GLU A 224 -5.32 14.86 12.80
N GLY A 225 -5.03 14.24 11.66
CA GLY A 225 -5.71 14.58 10.41
C GLY A 225 -5.19 13.78 9.24
N VAL A 226 -5.93 13.85 8.14
CA VAL A 226 -5.55 13.19 6.89
C VAL A 226 -4.45 13.97 6.20
N MET A 227 -3.40 13.29 5.84
CA MET A 227 -2.29 13.81 5.06
C MET A 227 -2.55 13.63 3.55
N LEU A 228 -2.23 14.65 2.77
CA LEU A 228 -2.27 14.64 1.31
C LEU A 228 -0.87 14.36 0.78
N ILE A 229 -0.54 13.11 0.57
CA ILE A 229 0.81 12.72 0.17
C ILE A 229 1.03 12.93 -1.31
N ALA A 230 2.01 13.78 -1.65
CA ALA A 230 2.43 14.00 -3.04
C ALA A 230 2.98 12.71 -3.65
N CYS A 231 2.47 12.34 -4.81
CA CYS A 231 2.87 11.13 -5.53
C CYS A 231 3.14 11.44 -7.00
N LEU A 232 3.97 10.61 -7.62
CA LEU A 232 4.07 10.45 -9.06
C LEU A 232 3.43 9.13 -9.45
N TYR A 233 2.82 9.05 -10.63
CA TYR A 233 2.28 7.80 -11.14
C TYR A 233 2.71 7.52 -12.58
N ALA A 234 2.53 6.29 -13.01
CA ALA A 234 2.71 5.87 -14.40
C ALA A 234 1.76 4.74 -14.75
N GLU A 235 1.29 4.74 -15.98
CA GLU A 235 0.58 3.62 -16.60
C GLU A 235 1.59 2.85 -17.46
N TRP A 236 1.80 1.59 -17.11
CA TRP A 236 2.65 0.66 -17.85
C TRP A 236 1.79 -0.34 -18.60
N ILE A 237 2.15 -0.62 -19.85
CA ILE A 237 1.45 -1.59 -20.70
C ILE A 237 2.39 -2.76 -20.93
N ASP A 238 1.92 -3.99 -20.68
CA ASP A 238 2.71 -5.19 -20.97
C ASP A 238 2.80 -5.38 -22.49
N PRO A 239 4.01 -5.41 -23.06
CA PRO A 239 4.17 -5.59 -24.51
C PRO A 239 3.77 -6.98 -25.01
N LYS A 240 3.43 -7.93 -24.11
CA LYS A 240 3.08 -9.30 -24.48
C LYS A 240 1.57 -9.51 -24.64
N ASP A 241 0.77 -8.89 -23.81
CA ASP A 241 -0.67 -9.16 -23.71
C ASP A 241 -1.53 -7.90 -23.53
N ASP A 242 -0.91 -6.71 -23.70
CA ASP A 242 -1.55 -5.40 -23.49
C ASP A 242 -2.12 -5.19 -22.06
N GLY A 243 -1.70 -6.02 -21.11
CA GLY A 243 -2.07 -5.88 -19.69
C GLY A 243 -1.62 -4.54 -19.14
N ARG A 244 -2.51 -3.85 -18.42
CA ARG A 244 -2.26 -2.51 -17.89
C ARG A 244 -1.92 -2.55 -16.41
N LEU A 245 -0.91 -1.78 -16.00
CA LEU A 245 -0.52 -1.57 -14.63
C LEU A 245 -0.46 -0.08 -14.33
N LEU A 246 -1.42 0.41 -13.55
CA LEU A 246 -1.28 1.71 -12.92
C LEU A 246 -0.43 1.57 -11.65
N SER A 247 0.62 2.37 -11.52
CA SER A 247 1.55 2.29 -10.40
C SER A 247 2.03 3.67 -9.98
N PHE A 248 2.39 3.84 -8.70
CA PHE A 248 2.78 5.12 -8.14
C PHE A 248 3.95 5.00 -7.16
N ALA A 249 4.60 6.15 -6.93
CA ALA A 249 5.62 6.35 -5.91
C ALA A 249 5.29 7.59 -5.08
N ALA A 250 5.43 7.50 -3.75
CA ALA A 250 5.30 8.67 -2.88
C ALA A 250 6.57 9.54 -2.97
N ILE A 251 6.39 10.86 -3.04
CA ILE A 251 7.53 11.76 -2.99
C ILE A 251 8.04 11.85 -1.55
N THR A 252 9.36 11.69 -1.41
CA THR A 252 10.06 11.81 -0.12
C THR A 252 11.10 12.92 -0.16
N ASP A 253 11.29 13.55 0.99
CA ASP A 253 12.26 14.64 1.18
C ASP A 253 12.88 14.57 2.57
N ASN A 254 13.73 15.52 2.91
CA ASN A 254 14.33 15.64 4.23
C ASN A 254 13.26 15.70 5.33
N PRO A 255 13.43 14.96 6.42
CA PRO A 255 12.46 14.90 7.50
C PRO A 255 12.48 16.18 8.35
N PRO A 256 11.39 16.50 9.08
CA PRO A 256 11.41 17.51 10.11
C PRO A 256 12.22 17.03 11.33
N PRO A 257 12.59 17.95 12.25
CA PRO A 257 13.51 17.64 13.35
C PRO A 257 13.10 16.44 14.21
N GLU A 258 11.82 16.29 14.52
CA GLU A 258 11.30 15.21 15.36
C GLU A 258 11.40 13.82 14.68
N VAL A 259 11.25 13.76 13.36
CA VAL A 259 11.41 12.52 12.58
C VAL A 259 12.89 12.17 12.41
N ALA A 260 13.75 13.20 12.20
CA ALA A 260 15.19 13.03 12.18
C ALA A 260 15.73 12.56 13.54
N ALA A 261 15.26 13.15 14.64
CA ALA A 261 15.62 12.76 16.00
C ALA A 261 15.17 11.32 16.34
N ALA A 262 14.09 10.83 15.71
CA ALA A 262 13.65 9.44 15.83
C ALA A 262 14.54 8.43 15.08
N GLY A 263 15.52 8.92 14.30
CA GLY A 263 16.50 8.08 13.60
C GLY A 263 16.17 7.81 12.12
N HIS A 264 15.27 8.60 11.52
CA HIS A 264 14.94 8.44 10.10
C HIS A 264 15.41 9.63 9.25
N ASP A 265 15.99 9.35 8.08
CA ASP A 265 16.65 10.34 7.20
C ASP A 265 15.70 10.96 6.15
N ARG A 266 14.42 10.58 6.13
CA ARG A 266 13.42 11.01 5.13
C ARG A 266 12.01 10.97 5.67
N MET A 267 11.13 11.69 4.96
CA MET A 267 9.69 11.65 5.19
C MET A 267 8.93 11.85 3.88
N ILE A 268 7.74 11.28 3.78
CA ILE A 268 6.78 11.55 2.71
C ILE A 268 6.35 13.02 2.73
N VAL A 269 6.18 13.63 1.55
CA VAL A 269 5.77 15.04 1.41
C VAL A 269 4.27 15.15 1.57
N ASN A 270 3.84 15.80 2.68
CA ASN A 270 2.45 16.14 2.95
C ASN A 270 2.13 17.52 2.41
N LEU A 271 1.28 17.59 1.38
CA LEU A 271 0.87 18.83 0.73
C LEU A 271 -0.12 19.61 1.61
N LYS A 272 -0.09 20.94 1.51
CA LYS A 272 -1.20 21.77 1.99
C LYS A 272 -2.42 21.58 1.08
N PRO A 273 -3.64 21.60 1.63
CA PRO A 273 -4.87 21.53 0.84
C PRO A 273 -4.96 22.55 -0.29
N GLU A 274 -4.43 23.77 -0.07
CA GLU A 274 -4.43 24.87 -1.03
C GLU A 274 -3.58 24.56 -2.28
N ASN A 275 -2.58 23.68 -2.14
CA ASN A 275 -1.69 23.27 -3.21
C ASN A 275 -2.21 22.07 -4.01
N LEU A 276 -3.35 21.47 -3.61
CA LEU A 276 -3.86 20.24 -4.23
C LEU A 276 -4.13 20.42 -5.73
N ASP A 277 -4.83 21.48 -6.10
CA ASP A 277 -5.19 21.77 -7.49
C ASP A 277 -3.95 21.98 -8.36
N ALA A 278 -3.04 22.82 -7.88
CA ALA A 278 -1.79 23.11 -8.57
C ALA A 278 -0.89 21.87 -8.71
N TRP A 279 -0.92 20.98 -7.73
CA TRP A 279 -0.18 19.73 -7.76
C TRP A 279 -0.76 18.72 -8.75
N LEU A 280 -2.08 18.54 -8.78
CA LEU A 280 -2.76 17.57 -9.65
C LEU A 280 -2.80 18.02 -11.13
N THR A 281 -2.62 19.33 -11.41
CA THR A 281 -2.56 19.89 -12.75
C THR A 281 -1.18 20.49 -13.05
N PRO A 282 -0.14 19.65 -13.19
CA PRO A 282 1.24 20.14 -13.36
C PRO A 282 1.53 20.72 -14.73
N GLN A 283 0.68 20.47 -15.74
CA GLN A 283 0.90 20.89 -17.13
C GLN A 283 1.01 22.41 -17.22
N GLY A 284 2.04 22.87 -17.93
CA GLY A 284 2.31 24.31 -18.11
C GLY A 284 3.01 24.99 -16.93
N ARG A 285 3.28 24.26 -15.82
CA ARG A 285 4.06 24.78 -14.69
C ARG A 285 5.55 24.52 -14.87
N SER A 286 6.36 25.45 -14.41
CA SER A 286 7.81 25.26 -14.39
C SER A 286 8.23 24.27 -13.29
N VAL A 287 9.42 23.70 -13.45
CA VAL A 287 10.03 22.83 -12.42
C VAL A 287 10.15 23.56 -11.08
N GLU A 288 10.50 24.86 -11.11
CA GLU A 288 10.65 25.71 -9.93
C GLU A 288 9.32 25.93 -9.22
N GLU A 289 8.21 26.08 -9.97
CA GLU A 289 6.86 26.17 -9.37
C GLU A 289 6.46 24.88 -8.67
N LEU A 290 6.69 23.75 -9.30
CA LEU A 290 6.41 22.42 -8.71
C LEU A 290 7.29 22.17 -7.48
N GLN A 291 8.55 22.58 -7.51
CA GLN A 291 9.45 22.49 -6.36
C GLN A 291 9.00 23.41 -5.21
N ARG A 292 8.44 24.58 -5.50
CA ARG A 292 7.87 25.47 -4.46
C ARG A 292 6.65 24.83 -3.79
N ILE A 293 5.76 24.16 -4.53
CA ILE A 293 4.64 23.40 -3.99
C ILE A 293 5.15 22.33 -3.01
N LEU A 294 6.18 21.56 -3.38
CA LEU A 294 6.79 20.56 -2.49
C LEU A 294 7.51 21.16 -1.27
N SER A 295 7.93 22.41 -1.34
CA SER A 295 8.53 23.14 -0.20
C SER A 295 7.48 23.69 0.75
N ASP A 296 6.33 24.09 0.23
CA ASP A 296 5.19 24.64 0.99
C ASP A 296 4.31 23.52 1.55
N ARG A 297 4.87 22.79 2.51
CA ARG A 297 4.24 21.60 3.10
C ARG A 297 3.24 21.97 4.20
N GLN A 298 2.31 21.05 4.43
CA GLN A 298 1.46 21.10 5.63
C GLN A 298 2.34 21.01 6.88
N ALA A 299 2.28 22.04 7.71
CA ALA A 299 2.96 22.02 9.00
C ALA A 299 2.26 21.05 9.95
N ALA A 300 2.97 20.10 10.48
CA ALA A 300 2.50 19.17 11.51
C ALA A 300 3.70 18.69 12.33
N TYR A 301 3.49 18.43 13.62
CA TYR A 301 4.43 17.68 14.44
C TYR A 301 4.11 16.19 14.31
N TYR A 302 5.12 15.34 14.12
CA TYR A 302 4.92 13.90 13.94
C TYR A 302 5.31 13.15 15.22
N GLN A 303 4.29 12.88 16.06
CA GLN A 303 4.47 12.04 17.23
C GLN A 303 4.72 10.59 16.79
N HIS A 304 5.68 9.92 17.41
CA HIS A 304 5.97 8.52 17.06
C HIS A 304 5.81 7.56 18.24
N PHE A 305 5.50 6.31 17.88
CA PHE A 305 5.34 5.19 18.80
C PHE A 305 6.15 4.00 18.28
N VAL A 306 6.83 3.29 19.18
CA VAL A 306 7.50 2.03 18.83
C VAL A 306 6.44 0.94 18.71
N MET A 307 6.38 0.29 17.56
CA MET A 307 5.48 -0.85 17.37
C MET A 307 6.10 -2.09 18.02
N ALA A 308 5.27 -2.86 18.74
CA ALA A 308 5.67 -4.17 19.22
C ALA A 308 6.03 -5.07 18.03
N ALA A 309 7.14 -5.81 18.14
CA ALA A 309 7.63 -6.74 17.13
C ALA A 309 6.71 -7.94 16.93
#